data_0093139ffce62258dd34e8d6db70c883
#
_entry.id   0093139ffce62258dd34e8d6db70c883
#
_cell.length_a   1.000
_cell.length_b   1.000
_cell.length_c   1.000
_cell.angle_alpha   90.00
_cell.angle_beta   90.00
_cell.angle_gamma   90.00
#
_symmetry.space_group_name_H-M   'P 1'
#
loop_
_entity.id
_entity.type
_entity.pdbx_description
1 polymer ?
#
loop_
_entity_poly.entity_id
_entity_poly.type
_entity_poly.pdbx_seq_one_letter_code
_entity_poly.pdbx_strand_id
1 'polypeptide(L)'
;MRRIEKKMLKNLTSLLMICFGSSLAFFVINITMNLLTKDPVTRSILGIGMFSLDMFFLVLFMNCIYAIRALHEDMDTVWKWLFFRIVLMFAALFAIELKYQGLFAEHERLFQVVADMVEILSLMCLVMAYTVLTRCFGRLLKEVGKEKEAAGFKKGATIYLSIGISAALFSAASEFVPGEGKTVILAGILNIAVFVTRLAVILLEIPVFIYIREAIGNIWRIRLERMQEGRRLR
;
A
#
# COMPACT_ATOMS: atom_id res chain seq x y z
N MET A 1 1.06 -26.12 -12.14
CA MET A 1 0.38 -24.86 -11.80
C MET A 1 -1.04 -24.91 -12.38
N ARG A 2 -2.05 -24.71 -11.55
CA ARG A 2 -3.45 -24.81 -11.95
C ARG A 2 -3.82 -23.65 -12.88
N ARG A 3 -4.75 -23.86 -13.82
CA ARG A 3 -5.24 -22.83 -14.77
C ARG A 3 -5.71 -21.55 -14.05
N ILE A 4 -6.24 -21.70 -12.83
CA ILE A 4 -6.70 -20.62 -11.96
C ILE A 4 -5.52 -19.74 -11.50
N GLU A 5 -4.41 -20.33 -11.06
CA GLU A 5 -3.22 -19.59 -10.60
C GLU A 5 -2.63 -18.72 -11.71
N LYS A 6 -2.63 -19.22 -12.95
CA LYS A 6 -2.17 -18.47 -14.13
C LYS A 6 -3.03 -17.22 -14.35
N LYS A 7 -4.35 -17.38 -14.30
CA LYS A 7 -5.30 -16.29 -14.50
C LYS A 7 -5.13 -15.24 -13.37
N MET A 8 -4.96 -15.70 -12.13
CA MET A 8 -4.78 -14.82 -10.98
C MET A 8 -3.45 -14.07 -11.00
N LEU A 9 -2.34 -14.69 -11.39
CA LEU A 9 -1.07 -13.99 -11.58
C LEU A 9 -1.14 -12.91 -12.67
N LYS A 10 -1.87 -13.16 -13.76
CA LYS A 10 -2.11 -12.13 -14.77
C LYS A 10 -2.97 -10.99 -14.22
N ASN A 11 -3.98 -11.32 -13.43
CA ASN A 11 -4.84 -10.34 -12.79
C ASN A 11 -4.09 -9.53 -11.70
N LEU A 12 -3.12 -10.13 -11.02
CA LEU A 12 -2.30 -9.44 -10.00
C LEU A 12 -1.63 -8.20 -10.57
N THR A 13 -1.04 -8.28 -11.76
CA THR A 13 -0.39 -7.13 -12.38
C THR A 13 -1.37 -6.01 -12.70
N SER A 14 -2.56 -6.36 -13.20
CA SER A 14 -3.62 -5.39 -13.48
C SER A 14 -4.15 -4.76 -12.19
N LEU A 15 -4.35 -5.56 -11.13
CA LEU A 15 -4.79 -5.05 -9.83
C LEU A 15 -3.78 -4.13 -9.17
N LEU A 16 -2.47 -4.46 -9.22
CA LEU A 16 -1.41 -3.58 -8.71
C LEU A 16 -1.41 -2.23 -9.44
N MET A 17 -1.61 -2.25 -10.77
CA MET A 17 -1.70 -1.01 -11.56
C MET A 17 -2.93 -0.18 -11.20
N ILE A 18 -4.06 -0.82 -10.96
CA ILE A 18 -5.30 -0.16 -10.54
C ILE A 18 -5.13 0.41 -9.12
N CYS A 19 -4.55 -0.35 -8.18
CA CYS A 19 -4.26 0.13 -6.83
C CYS A 19 -3.33 1.34 -6.84
N PHE A 20 -2.25 1.31 -7.65
CA PHE A 20 -1.39 2.47 -7.86
C PHE A 20 -2.16 3.67 -8.39
N GLY A 21 -2.95 3.47 -9.44
CA GLY A 21 -3.78 4.53 -10.04
C GLY A 21 -4.77 5.13 -9.05
N SER A 22 -5.41 4.31 -8.22
CA SER A 22 -6.31 4.77 -7.17
C SER A 22 -5.58 5.53 -6.07
N SER A 23 -4.41 5.06 -5.60
CA SER A 23 -3.58 5.75 -4.60
C SER A 23 -3.12 7.13 -5.10
N LEU A 24 -2.68 7.21 -6.37
CA LEU A 24 -2.29 8.48 -6.98
C LEU A 24 -3.47 9.43 -7.15
N ALA A 25 -4.61 8.94 -7.63
CA ALA A 25 -5.83 9.73 -7.79
C ALA A 25 -6.30 10.25 -6.42
N PHE A 26 -6.30 9.40 -5.39
CA PHE A 26 -6.63 9.78 -4.03
C PHE A 26 -5.73 10.90 -3.51
N PHE A 27 -4.43 10.77 -3.70
CA PHE A 27 -3.45 11.77 -3.30
C PHE A 27 -3.70 13.12 -3.99
N VAL A 28 -3.89 13.11 -5.32
CA VAL A 28 -4.17 14.33 -6.11
C VAL A 28 -5.50 14.99 -5.69
N ILE A 29 -6.56 14.19 -5.53
CA ILE A 29 -7.87 14.69 -5.12
C ILE A 29 -7.78 15.29 -3.71
N ASN A 30 -7.10 14.65 -2.78
CA ASN A 30 -6.95 15.16 -1.42
C ASN A 30 -6.24 16.51 -1.38
N ILE A 31 -5.17 16.69 -2.18
CA ILE A 31 -4.50 17.99 -2.32
C ILE A 31 -5.45 19.02 -2.93
N THR A 32 -6.10 18.67 -4.02
CA THR A 32 -7.01 19.58 -4.74
C THR A 32 -8.16 20.02 -3.84
N MET A 33 -8.72 19.09 -3.06
CA MET A 33 -9.77 19.37 -2.09
C MET A 33 -9.33 20.32 -0.98
N ASN A 34 -8.13 20.09 -0.42
CA ASN A 34 -7.58 20.97 0.60
C ASN A 34 -7.33 22.40 0.08
N LEU A 35 -7.02 22.55 -1.21
CA LEU A 35 -6.75 23.85 -1.84
C LEU A 35 -8.02 24.56 -2.34
N LEU A 36 -9.00 23.83 -2.88
CA LEU A 36 -10.12 24.42 -3.64
C LEU A 36 -11.48 24.37 -2.90
N THR A 37 -11.67 23.41 -2.00
CA THR A 37 -13.01 23.19 -1.43
C THR A 37 -13.05 23.57 0.04
N LYS A 38 -13.79 24.65 0.36
CA LYS A 38 -14.10 25.05 1.74
C LYS A 38 -15.39 24.40 2.27
N ASP A 39 -16.20 23.81 1.38
CA ASP A 39 -17.46 23.20 1.75
C ASP A 39 -17.25 21.84 2.42
N PRO A 40 -17.62 21.68 3.71
CA PRO A 40 -17.44 20.45 4.47
C PRO A 40 -18.27 19.27 3.93
N VAL A 41 -19.43 19.53 3.36
CA VAL A 41 -20.34 18.48 2.84
C VAL A 41 -19.73 17.82 1.60
N THR A 42 -19.28 18.65 0.65
CA THR A 42 -18.59 18.15 -0.57
C THR A 42 -17.34 17.36 -0.21
N ARG A 43 -16.57 17.82 0.78
CA ARG A 43 -15.37 17.11 1.28
C ARG A 43 -15.73 15.75 1.85
N SER A 44 -16.80 15.65 2.67
CA SER A 44 -17.24 14.38 3.26
C SER A 44 -17.72 13.38 2.21
N ILE A 45 -18.54 13.82 1.24
CA ILE A 45 -19.05 12.94 0.18
C ILE A 45 -17.90 12.36 -0.65
N LEU A 46 -16.96 13.20 -1.05
CA LEU A 46 -15.80 12.76 -1.81
C LEU A 46 -14.89 11.84 -0.98
N GLY A 47 -14.68 12.15 0.30
CA GLY A 47 -13.94 11.31 1.23
C GLY A 47 -14.52 9.90 1.36
N ILE A 48 -15.84 9.79 1.56
CA ILE A 48 -16.54 8.49 1.63
C ILE A 48 -16.46 7.75 0.31
N GLY A 49 -16.63 8.44 -0.82
CA GLY A 49 -16.50 7.82 -2.15
C GLY A 49 -15.11 7.25 -2.40
N MET A 50 -14.07 8.01 -2.07
CA MET A 50 -12.69 7.57 -2.21
C MET A 50 -12.34 6.43 -1.26
N PHE A 51 -12.78 6.49 -0.01
CA PHE A 51 -12.65 5.39 0.95
C PHE A 51 -13.27 4.10 0.43
N SER A 52 -14.51 4.18 -0.08
CA SER A 52 -15.22 3.02 -0.62
C SER A 52 -14.48 2.41 -1.83
N LEU A 53 -13.91 3.25 -2.69
CA LEU A 53 -13.14 2.82 -3.84
C LEU A 53 -11.83 2.12 -3.43
N ASP A 54 -11.08 2.71 -2.48
CA ASP A 54 -9.84 2.10 -1.97
C ASP A 54 -10.12 0.76 -1.28
N MET A 55 -11.17 0.67 -0.48
CA MET A 55 -11.63 -0.58 0.12
C MET A 55 -11.98 -1.65 -0.91
N PHE A 56 -12.70 -1.28 -1.95
CA PHE A 56 -13.07 -2.20 -3.02
C PHE A 56 -11.82 -2.80 -3.70
N PHE A 57 -10.87 -1.96 -4.10
CA PHE A 57 -9.63 -2.43 -4.73
C PHE A 57 -8.75 -3.24 -3.78
N LEU A 58 -8.70 -2.86 -2.50
CA LEU A 58 -7.95 -3.57 -1.48
C LEU A 58 -8.50 -4.99 -1.27
N VAL A 59 -9.83 -5.15 -1.23
CA VAL A 59 -10.49 -6.47 -1.13
C VAL A 59 -10.20 -7.32 -2.38
N LEU A 60 -10.26 -6.73 -3.58
CA LEU A 60 -9.89 -7.44 -4.81
C LEU A 60 -8.43 -7.89 -4.81
N PHE A 61 -7.53 -7.04 -4.35
CA PHE A 61 -6.10 -7.35 -4.22
C PHE A 61 -5.88 -8.47 -3.20
N MET A 62 -6.50 -8.38 -2.03
CA MET A 62 -6.44 -9.41 -1.00
C MET A 62 -6.95 -10.77 -1.50
N ASN A 63 -8.06 -10.81 -2.24
CA ASN A 63 -8.58 -12.02 -2.86
C ASN A 63 -7.62 -12.61 -3.91
N CYS A 64 -6.94 -11.75 -4.68
CA CYS A 64 -5.94 -12.19 -5.63
C CYS A 64 -4.73 -12.84 -4.92
N ILE A 65 -4.22 -12.22 -3.85
CA ILE A 65 -3.13 -12.77 -3.02
C ILE A 65 -3.56 -14.11 -2.40
N TYR A 66 -4.77 -14.19 -1.86
CA TYR A 66 -5.32 -15.44 -1.32
C TYR A 66 -5.31 -16.57 -2.36
N ALA A 67 -5.71 -16.28 -3.60
CA ALA A 67 -5.75 -17.27 -4.67
C ALA A 67 -4.36 -17.77 -5.10
N ILE A 68 -3.30 -16.96 -4.93
CA ILE A 68 -1.92 -17.31 -5.27
C ILE A 68 -1.07 -17.72 -4.06
N ARG A 69 -1.65 -17.78 -2.86
CA ARG A 69 -0.91 -18.10 -1.62
C ARG A 69 -0.16 -19.43 -1.65
N ALA A 70 -0.62 -20.40 -2.47
CA ALA A 70 0.06 -21.68 -2.65
C ALA A 70 1.41 -21.59 -3.41
N LEU A 71 1.75 -20.43 -3.99
CA LEU A 71 3.01 -20.24 -4.71
C LEU A 71 4.21 -20.10 -3.75
N HIS A 72 3.99 -19.48 -2.61
CA HIS A 72 5.03 -19.25 -1.61
C HIS A 72 4.38 -18.92 -0.25
N GLU A 73 4.99 -19.37 0.85
CA GLU A 73 4.52 -19.17 2.23
C GLU A 73 4.36 -17.69 2.62
N ASP A 74 5.24 -16.82 2.13
CA ASP A 74 5.18 -15.37 2.39
C ASP A 74 3.90 -14.71 1.87
N MET A 75 3.17 -15.32 0.92
CA MET A 75 1.91 -14.77 0.42
C MET A 75 0.82 -14.72 1.50
N ASP A 76 0.88 -15.64 2.46
CA ASP A 76 -0.02 -15.60 3.63
C ASP A 76 0.27 -14.40 4.53
N THR A 77 1.55 -14.03 4.66
CA THR A 77 1.97 -12.83 5.38
C THR A 77 1.51 -11.55 4.68
N VAL A 78 1.60 -11.49 3.34
CA VAL A 78 1.05 -10.36 2.55
C VAL A 78 -0.45 -10.23 2.82
N TRP A 79 -1.18 -11.34 2.74
CA TRP A 79 -2.62 -11.37 2.99
C TRP A 79 -2.98 -10.83 4.39
N LYS A 80 -2.23 -11.24 5.43
CA LYS A 80 -2.43 -10.76 6.81
C LYS A 80 -2.23 -9.25 6.93
N TRP A 81 -1.18 -8.69 6.32
CA TRP A 81 -0.95 -7.23 6.34
C TRP A 81 -2.06 -6.46 5.64
N LEU A 82 -2.58 -6.96 4.51
CA LEU A 82 -3.72 -6.35 3.82
C LEU A 82 -5.00 -6.43 4.66
N PHE A 83 -5.23 -7.56 5.35
CA PHE A 83 -6.35 -7.71 6.25
C PHE A 83 -6.27 -6.72 7.43
N PHE A 84 -5.11 -6.59 8.08
CA PHE A 84 -4.92 -5.60 9.15
C PHE A 84 -5.15 -4.18 8.65
N ARG A 85 -4.72 -3.85 7.45
CA ARG A 85 -5.00 -2.56 6.84
C ARG A 85 -6.51 -2.30 6.76
N ILE A 86 -7.30 -3.26 6.28
CA ILE A 86 -8.77 -3.14 6.21
C ILE A 86 -9.35 -2.86 7.59
N VAL A 87 -8.95 -3.62 8.61
CA VAL A 87 -9.43 -3.42 9.99
C VAL A 87 -9.10 -2.01 10.48
N LEU A 88 -7.87 -1.53 10.25
CA LEU A 88 -7.46 -0.19 10.65
C LEU A 88 -8.22 0.91 9.89
N MET A 89 -8.51 0.73 8.60
CA MET A 89 -9.30 1.66 7.81
C MET A 89 -10.73 1.79 8.36
N PHE A 90 -11.35 0.68 8.75
CA PHE A 90 -12.66 0.72 9.43
C PHE A 90 -12.58 1.38 10.80
N ALA A 91 -11.52 1.14 11.57
CA ALA A 91 -11.32 1.79 12.86
C ALA A 91 -11.16 3.31 12.71
N ALA A 92 -10.43 3.77 11.68
CA ALA A 92 -10.29 5.19 11.37
C ALA A 92 -11.63 5.81 10.98
N LEU A 93 -12.41 5.16 10.10
CA LEU A 93 -13.74 5.61 9.72
C LEU A 93 -14.67 5.72 10.94
N PHE A 94 -14.65 4.72 11.81
CA PHE A 94 -15.44 4.70 13.03
C PHE A 94 -15.05 5.83 13.99
N ALA A 95 -13.75 6.10 14.16
CA ALA A 95 -13.25 7.20 14.98
C ALA A 95 -13.71 8.57 14.41
N ILE A 96 -13.67 8.74 13.09
CA ILE A 96 -14.15 9.96 12.42
C ILE A 96 -15.66 10.13 12.62
N GLU A 97 -16.44 9.06 12.48
CA GLU A 97 -17.89 9.12 12.67
C GLU A 97 -18.26 9.50 14.10
N LEU A 98 -17.61 8.92 15.10
CA LEU A 98 -17.83 9.28 16.51
C LEU A 98 -17.52 10.76 16.78
N LYS A 99 -16.51 11.32 16.11
CA LYS A 99 -16.21 12.75 16.18
C LYS A 99 -17.36 13.60 15.64
N TYR A 100 -17.92 13.22 14.48
CA TYR A 100 -19.02 13.97 13.86
C TYR A 100 -20.32 13.91 14.67
N GLN A 101 -20.58 12.82 15.38
CA GLN A 101 -21.77 12.69 16.24
C GLN A 101 -21.69 13.51 17.54
N GLY A 102 -20.56 14.17 17.80
CA GLY A 102 -20.37 15.01 18.98
C GLY A 102 -20.39 14.26 20.32
N LEU A 103 -20.38 12.93 20.29
CA LEU A 103 -20.42 12.07 21.48
C LEU A 103 -19.26 12.33 22.46
N PHE A 104 -18.19 12.97 22.00
CA PHE A 104 -16.97 13.24 22.77
C PHE A 104 -16.42 14.64 22.50
N ALA A 105 -17.27 15.66 22.45
CA ALA A 105 -16.87 17.05 22.15
C ALA A 105 -15.72 17.57 23.04
N GLU A 106 -15.67 17.12 24.30
CA GLU A 106 -14.59 17.49 25.23
C GLU A 106 -13.22 16.87 24.88
N HIS A 107 -13.20 15.82 24.02
CA HIS A 107 -12.01 15.05 23.67
C HIS A 107 -11.72 15.05 22.16
N GLU A 108 -12.22 16.04 21.43
CA GLU A 108 -12.11 16.11 19.96
C GLU A 108 -10.65 15.96 19.47
N ARG A 109 -9.71 16.64 20.14
CA ARG A 109 -8.27 16.56 19.80
C ARG A 109 -7.71 15.15 19.97
N LEU A 110 -8.12 14.43 21.02
CA LEU A 110 -7.66 13.07 21.27
C LEU A 110 -8.16 12.12 20.16
N PHE A 111 -9.43 12.25 19.77
CA PHE A 111 -9.99 11.45 18.69
C PHE A 111 -9.32 11.73 17.35
N GLN A 112 -8.99 13.00 17.06
CA GLN A 112 -8.24 13.34 15.86
C GLN A 112 -6.87 12.66 15.85
N VAL A 113 -6.09 12.78 16.92
CA VAL A 113 -4.77 12.13 17.03
C VAL A 113 -4.88 10.61 16.90
N VAL A 114 -5.89 9.99 17.49
CA VAL A 114 -6.12 8.54 17.35
C VAL A 114 -6.43 8.17 15.90
N ALA A 115 -7.30 8.92 15.21
CA ALA A 115 -7.63 8.67 13.82
C ALA A 115 -6.39 8.78 12.92
N ASP A 116 -5.56 9.82 13.12
CA ASP A 116 -4.34 10.06 12.36
C ASP A 116 -3.30 8.95 12.62
N MET A 117 -3.16 8.50 13.87
CA MET A 117 -2.30 7.36 14.21
C MET A 117 -2.77 6.05 13.55
N VAL A 118 -4.07 5.80 13.52
CA VAL A 118 -4.65 4.63 12.84
C VAL A 118 -4.40 4.71 11.32
N GLU A 119 -4.50 5.89 10.71
CA GLU A 119 -4.16 6.09 9.30
C GLU A 119 -2.68 5.80 9.03
N ILE A 120 -1.76 6.29 9.88
CA ILE A 120 -0.33 6.01 9.79
C ILE A 120 -0.06 4.50 9.90
N LEU A 121 -0.69 3.82 10.84
CA LEU A 121 -0.57 2.36 10.98
C LEU A 121 -1.12 1.62 9.74
N SER A 122 -2.22 2.10 9.18
CA SER A 122 -2.79 1.57 7.94
C SER A 122 -1.82 1.71 6.76
N LEU A 123 -1.15 2.87 6.62
CA LEU A 123 -0.09 3.08 5.64
C LEU A 123 1.06 2.10 5.85
N MET A 124 1.50 1.89 7.10
CA MET A 124 2.57 0.94 7.42
C MET A 124 2.18 -0.50 7.06
N CYS A 125 0.93 -0.91 7.26
CA CYS A 125 0.45 -2.22 6.81
C CYS A 125 0.57 -2.39 5.29
N LEU A 126 0.26 -1.36 4.50
CA LEU A 126 0.44 -1.38 3.05
C LEU A 126 1.92 -1.50 2.67
N VAL A 127 2.77 -0.67 3.27
CA VAL A 127 4.23 -0.70 3.05
C VAL A 127 4.80 -2.09 3.36
N MET A 128 4.36 -2.71 4.46
CA MET A 128 4.77 -4.07 4.82
C MET A 128 4.27 -5.11 3.81
N ALA A 129 3.01 -5.02 3.38
CA ALA A 129 2.45 -5.92 2.37
C ALA A 129 3.24 -5.87 1.06
N TYR A 130 3.52 -4.68 0.52
CA TYR A 130 4.31 -4.52 -0.70
C TYR A 130 5.78 -4.95 -0.51
N THR A 131 6.39 -4.67 0.65
CA THR A 131 7.74 -5.11 0.96
C THR A 131 7.86 -6.63 0.97
N VAL A 132 6.93 -7.32 1.65
CA VAL A 132 6.90 -8.78 1.71
C VAL A 132 6.61 -9.38 0.34
N LEU A 133 5.65 -8.80 -0.40
CA LEU A 133 5.31 -9.23 -1.77
C LEU A 133 6.54 -9.14 -2.69
N THR A 134 7.25 -8.02 -2.66
CA THR A 134 8.46 -7.81 -3.46
C THR A 134 9.55 -8.81 -3.09
N ARG A 135 9.78 -9.07 -1.81
CA ARG A 135 10.73 -10.08 -1.34
C ARG A 135 10.35 -11.50 -1.79
N CYS A 136 9.06 -11.83 -1.73
CA CYS A 136 8.53 -13.11 -2.16
C CYS A 136 8.83 -13.36 -3.65
N PHE A 137 8.54 -12.39 -4.52
CA PHE A 137 8.89 -12.52 -5.95
C PHE A 137 10.40 -12.60 -6.17
N GLY A 138 11.22 -11.89 -5.39
CA GLY A 138 12.67 -12.02 -5.42
C GLY A 138 13.14 -13.44 -5.05
N ARG A 139 12.54 -14.09 -4.04
CA ARG A 139 12.85 -15.49 -3.68
C ARG A 139 12.45 -16.46 -4.80
N LEU A 140 11.25 -16.28 -5.36
CA LEU A 140 10.80 -17.09 -6.50
C LEU A 140 11.74 -16.98 -7.71
N LEU A 141 12.27 -15.79 -8.01
CA LEU A 141 13.27 -15.58 -9.05
C LEU A 141 14.59 -16.30 -8.73
N LYS A 142 15.02 -16.28 -7.47
CA LYS A 142 16.23 -17.01 -7.04
C LYS A 142 16.06 -18.52 -7.23
N GLU A 143 14.92 -19.10 -6.88
CA GLU A 143 14.60 -20.51 -7.07
C GLU A 143 14.68 -20.96 -8.55
N VAL A 144 14.40 -20.04 -9.47
CA VAL A 144 14.51 -20.30 -10.92
C VAL A 144 15.88 -19.91 -11.50
N GLY A 145 16.88 -19.60 -10.66
CA GLY A 145 18.25 -19.32 -11.08
C GLY A 145 18.51 -17.89 -11.55
N LYS A 146 17.62 -16.94 -11.25
CA LYS A 146 17.73 -15.52 -11.64
C LYS A 146 18.27 -14.66 -10.48
N GLU A 147 19.48 -14.96 -10.01
CA GLU A 147 20.06 -14.36 -8.80
C GLU A 147 20.31 -12.84 -8.92
N LYS A 148 20.74 -12.34 -10.08
CA LYS A 148 20.96 -10.89 -10.28
C LYS A 148 19.65 -10.11 -10.18
N GLU A 149 18.58 -10.62 -10.79
CA GLU A 149 17.25 -10.01 -10.72
C GLU A 149 16.70 -10.07 -9.28
N ALA A 150 16.87 -11.22 -8.59
CA ALA A 150 16.47 -11.39 -7.20
C ALA A 150 17.16 -10.39 -6.25
N ALA A 151 18.43 -10.08 -6.46
CA ALA A 151 19.16 -9.07 -5.68
C ALA A 151 18.56 -7.66 -5.87
N GLY A 152 18.10 -7.33 -7.08
CA GLY A 152 17.38 -6.07 -7.35
C GLY A 152 16.09 -5.96 -6.56
N PHE A 153 15.30 -7.05 -6.48
CA PHE A 153 14.07 -7.10 -5.66
C PHE A 153 14.34 -6.89 -4.17
N LYS A 154 15.39 -7.50 -3.63
CA LYS A 154 15.79 -7.31 -2.23
C LYS A 154 16.13 -5.85 -1.95
N LYS A 155 16.92 -5.22 -2.82
CA LYS A 155 17.28 -3.79 -2.71
C LYS A 155 16.04 -2.89 -2.82
N GLY A 156 15.19 -3.11 -3.82
CA GLY A 156 13.95 -2.36 -4.02
C GLY A 156 13.02 -2.43 -2.82
N ALA A 157 12.81 -3.63 -2.26
CA ALA A 157 12.01 -3.84 -1.06
C ALA A 157 12.58 -3.09 0.16
N THR A 158 13.91 -3.02 0.31
CA THR A 158 14.55 -2.29 1.40
C THR A 158 14.37 -0.78 1.24
N ILE A 159 14.55 -0.25 0.04
CA ILE A 159 14.33 1.18 -0.25
C ILE A 159 12.87 1.57 0.03
N TYR A 160 11.91 0.77 -0.48
CA TYR A 160 10.50 1.00 -0.28
C TYR A 160 10.13 1.03 1.22
N LEU A 161 10.63 0.04 1.98
CA LEU A 161 10.42 -0.03 3.42
C LEU A 161 11.01 1.19 4.14
N SER A 162 12.25 1.59 3.81
CA SER A 162 12.91 2.73 4.45
C SER A 162 12.13 4.04 4.22
N ILE A 163 11.66 4.28 3.00
CA ILE A 163 10.88 5.47 2.68
C ILE A 163 9.50 5.43 3.35
N GLY A 164 8.87 4.24 3.40
CA GLY A 164 7.60 4.05 4.10
C GLY A 164 7.71 4.33 5.60
N ILE A 165 8.77 3.85 6.26
CA ILE A 165 9.05 4.16 7.67
C ILE A 165 9.28 5.66 7.85
N SER A 166 10.05 6.30 6.98
CA SER A 166 10.27 7.75 7.03
C SER A 166 8.96 8.53 6.89
N ALA A 167 8.08 8.12 5.97
CA ALA A 167 6.77 8.73 5.79
C ALA A 167 5.90 8.61 7.06
N ALA A 168 5.90 7.45 7.69
CA ALA A 168 5.17 7.22 8.95
C ALA A 168 5.75 8.07 10.10
N LEU A 169 7.08 8.13 10.24
CA LEU A 169 7.73 8.92 11.28
C LEU A 169 7.47 10.43 11.12
N PHE A 170 7.57 10.97 9.90
CA PHE A 170 7.28 12.39 9.65
C PHE A 170 5.79 12.69 9.86
N SER A 171 4.89 11.79 9.44
CA SER A 171 3.46 11.95 9.70
C SER A 171 3.17 11.95 11.21
N ALA A 172 3.74 11.01 11.96
CA ALA A 172 3.58 11.00 13.42
C ALA A 172 4.17 12.26 14.06
N ALA A 173 5.37 12.69 13.64
CA ALA A 173 6.01 13.90 14.19
C ALA A 173 5.18 15.17 13.92
N SER A 174 4.54 15.27 12.77
CA SER A 174 3.70 16.44 12.42
C SER A 174 2.50 16.61 13.32
N GLU A 175 1.95 15.52 13.88
CA GLU A 175 0.81 15.57 14.81
C GLU A 175 1.19 16.15 16.19
N PHE A 176 2.47 16.04 16.59
CA PHE A 176 2.94 16.53 17.90
C PHE A 176 3.50 17.95 17.86
N VAL A 177 3.73 18.53 16.67
CA VAL A 177 4.27 19.88 16.54
C VAL A 177 3.15 20.88 16.29
N PRO A 178 2.82 21.76 17.27
CA PRO A 178 1.79 22.75 17.08
C PRO A 178 2.20 23.74 15.98
N GLY A 179 1.27 24.04 15.06
CA GLY A 179 1.48 25.00 13.98
C GLY A 179 1.42 26.48 14.41
N GLU A 180 1.74 26.79 15.67
CA GLU A 180 1.56 28.13 16.27
C GLU A 180 2.87 28.63 16.90
N GLY A 181 3.01 29.94 16.94
CA GLY A 181 4.13 30.60 17.60
C GLY A 181 5.51 30.25 17.00
N LYS A 182 6.50 29.92 17.83
CA LYS A 182 7.87 29.61 17.41
C LYS A 182 8.02 28.30 16.63
N THR A 183 7.01 27.44 16.64
CA THR A 183 7.05 26.12 15.98
C THR A 183 6.46 26.12 14.57
N VAL A 184 5.93 27.25 14.07
CA VAL A 184 5.32 27.37 12.72
C VAL A 184 6.28 26.92 11.61
N ILE A 185 7.54 27.32 11.68
CA ILE A 185 8.54 26.95 10.68
C ILE A 185 8.79 25.44 10.72
N LEU A 186 8.93 24.87 11.89
CA LEU A 186 9.15 23.41 12.08
C LEU A 186 7.95 22.62 11.59
N ALA A 187 6.73 23.04 11.91
CA ALA A 187 5.49 22.43 11.40
C ALA A 187 5.43 22.49 9.88
N GLY A 188 5.80 23.61 9.28
CA GLY A 188 5.88 23.78 7.82
C GLY A 188 6.87 22.80 7.17
N ILE A 189 8.07 22.66 7.73
CA ILE A 189 9.09 21.72 7.25
C ILE A 189 8.60 20.27 7.38
N LEU A 190 7.99 19.89 8.51
CA LEU A 190 7.42 18.56 8.71
C LEU A 190 6.32 18.25 7.71
N ASN A 191 5.40 19.18 7.46
CA ASN A 191 4.33 19.00 6.48
C ASN A 191 4.88 18.79 5.06
N ILE A 192 5.93 19.53 4.67
CA ILE A 192 6.62 19.30 3.40
C ILE A 192 7.27 17.92 3.37
N ALA A 193 7.93 17.50 4.45
CA ALA A 193 8.56 16.18 4.55
C ALA A 193 7.52 15.05 4.45
N VAL A 194 6.38 15.19 5.13
CA VAL A 194 5.22 14.26 5.02
C VAL A 194 4.75 14.18 3.57
N PHE A 195 4.52 15.32 2.92
CA PHE A 195 4.07 15.37 1.54
C PHE A 195 5.04 14.66 0.59
N VAL A 196 6.33 15.01 0.66
CA VAL A 196 7.37 14.44 -0.20
C VAL A 196 7.53 12.94 0.02
N THR A 197 7.52 12.47 1.27
CA THR A 197 7.70 11.05 1.57
C THR A 197 6.46 10.23 1.21
N ARG A 198 5.25 10.72 1.43
CA ARG A 198 4.01 10.06 0.97
C ARG A 198 3.96 9.96 -0.56
N LEU A 199 4.31 11.03 -1.27
CA LEU A 199 4.41 11.01 -2.73
C LEU A 199 5.48 9.99 -3.19
N ALA A 200 6.63 9.95 -2.53
CA ALA A 200 7.68 8.99 -2.85
C ALA A 200 7.23 7.54 -2.63
N VAL A 201 6.47 7.23 -1.57
CA VAL A 201 5.88 5.89 -1.35
C VAL A 201 5.00 5.49 -2.54
N ILE A 202 4.11 6.38 -3.00
CA ILE A 202 3.23 6.11 -4.14
C ILE A 202 4.04 5.91 -5.42
N LEU A 203 5.00 6.78 -5.71
CA LEU A 203 5.82 6.69 -6.92
C LEU A 203 6.69 5.42 -6.95
N LEU A 204 7.12 4.92 -5.80
CA LEU A 204 7.86 3.67 -5.69
C LEU A 204 7.00 2.41 -5.92
N GLU A 205 5.68 2.51 -5.92
CA GLU A 205 4.81 1.42 -6.36
C GLU A 205 5.00 1.10 -7.85
N ILE A 206 5.38 2.09 -8.68
CA ILE A 206 5.63 1.91 -10.12
C ILE A 206 6.74 0.89 -10.38
N PRO A 207 8.00 1.10 -9.89
CA PRO A 207 9.05 0.11 -10.08
C PRO A 207 8.71 -1.25 -9.45
N VAL A 208 8.04 -1.29 -8.28
CA VAL A 208 7.57 -2.54 -7.69
C VAL A 208 6.64 -3.28 -8.66
N PHE A 209 5.68 -2.58 -9.24
CA PHE A 209 4.77 -3.14 -10.25
C PHE A 209 5.51 -3.67 -11.48
N ILE A 210 6.43 -2.89 -12.06
CA ILE A 210 7.21 -3.28 -13.24
C ILE A 210 8.02 -4.53 -12.94
N TYR A 211 8.72 -4.58 -11.81
CA TYR A 211 9.50 -5.73 -11.38
C TYR A 211 8.64 -6.97 -11.19
N ILE A 212 7.52 -6.88 -10.48
CA ILE A 212 6.62 -8.03 -10.27
C ILE A 212 6.07 -8.56 -11.60
N ARG A 213 5.69 -7.67 -12.53
CA ARG A 213 5.25 -8.05 -13.87
C ARG A 213 6.30 -8.84 -14.62
N GLU A 214 7.54 -8.36 -14.59
CA GLU A 214 8.69 -9.01 -15.23
C GLU A 214 9.02 -10.36 -14.58
N ALA A 215 9.00 -10.43 -13.25
CA ALA A 215 9.18 -11.65 -12.49
C ALA A 215 8.15 -12.72 -12.86
N ILE A 216 6.87 -12.36 -12.94
CA ILE A 216 5.78 -13.27 -13.36
C ILE A 216 6.07 -13.86 -14.75
N GLY A 217 6.49 -13.02 -15.70
CA GLY A 217 6.83 -13.45 -17.05
C GLY A 217 7.99 -14.47 -17.07
N ASN A 218 9.06 -14.19 -16.31
CA ASN A 218 10.23 -15.04 -16.21
C ASN A 218 9.94 -16.39 -15.52
N ILE A 219 9.24 -16.37 -14.39
CA ILE A 219 8.83 -17.59 -13.66
C ILE A 219 7.97 -18.50 -14.55
N TRP A 220 7.07 -17.91 -15.33
CA TRP A 220 6.24 -18.64 -16.27
C TRP A 220 7.04 -19.36 -17.37
N ARG A 221 7.93 -18.61 -18.02
CA ARG A 221 8.73 -19.12 -19.11
C ARG A 221 9.56 -20.32 -18.65
N ILE A 222 10.26 -20.19 -17.54
CA ILE A 222 11.15 -21.24 -17.02
C ILE A 222 10.37 -22.48 -16.57
N ARG A 223 9.20 -22.31 -15.94
CA ARG A 223 8.35 -23.44 -15.56
C ARG A 223 7.79 -24.18 -16.79
N LEU A 224 7.46 -23.46 -17.86
CA LEU A 224 7.05 -24.06 -19.14
C LEU A 224 8.17 -24.87 -19.78
N GLU A 225 9.37 -24.32 -19.82
CA GLU A 225 10.58 -25.00 -20.37
C GLU A 225 10.84 -26.30 -19.62
N ARG A 226 10.88 -26.28 -18.28
CA ARG A 226 11.05 -27.49 -17.46
C ARG A 226 9.96 -28.55 -17.68
N MET A 227 8.71 -28.14 -17.88
CA MET A 227 7.62 -29.08 -18.17
C MET A 227 7.76 -29.71 -19.58
N GLN A 228 8.29 -28.98 -20.55
CA GLN A 228 8.54 -29.49 -21.89
C GLN A 228 9.73 -30.45 -21.91
N GLU A 229 10.82 -30.14 -21.17
CA GLU A 229 11.95 -31.03 -21.01
C GLU A 229 11.56 -32.35 -20.32
N GLY A 230 10.77 -32.29 -19.24
CA GLY A 230 10.28 -33.48 -18.56
C GLY A 230 9.32 -34.34 -19.39
N ARG A 231 8.69 -33.76 -20.45
CA ARG A 231 7.91 -34.56 -21.44
C ARG A 231 8.75 -35.18 -22.54
N ARG A 232 9.91 -34.59 -22.87
CA ARG A 232 10.84 -35.15 -23.88
C ARG A 232 11.68 -36.32 -23.33
N LEU A 233 11.80 -36.41 -22.00
CA LEU A 233 12.55 -37.47 -21.33
C LEU A 233 11.68 -38.67 -20.93
N ARG A 234 10.38 -38.64 -21.21
CA ARG A 234 9.43 -39.76 -21.11
C ARG A 234 9.05 -40.28 -22.47
#